data_af715b900121e3f350395a8d5979517e
#
_entry.id   af715b900121e3f350395a8d5979517e
#
_cell.length_a   1.000
_cell.length_b   1.000
_cell.length_c   1.000
_cell.angle_alpha   90.00
_cell.angle_beta   90.00
_cell.angle_gamma   90.00
#
_symmetry.space_group_name_H-M   'P 1'
#
loop_
_entity.id
_entity.type
_entity.pdbx_description
1 polymer ?
#
loop_
_entity_poly.entity_id
_entity_poly.type
_entity_poly.pdbx_seq_one_letter_code
_entity_poly.pdbx_strand_id
1 'polypeptide(L)'
;MTSRHAIAIVLFLSWSLGASPVVASCRDPDVATSFGNLAFAAAPDATIEYFGHNFFQITSNRGTKIITDPIAPGMYPTPVVTPHVVTVGREHPNHNYVELARGNPVVLRGLGSYGAEWNKVSTTVRDILVYTVPIYQQQFGNALKGAAFVFDLGTICVAHLGDLSHPLTPEQVKAFGKVDIAMIPIGGTFTMPPDTAREVLGQLKPKVAIPMHYRENMSLIGMFLKGFPNRRLPNNTLVVSKAALPPPTQIVVLTPIGGGYRPD
;
A
#
# COMPACT_ATOMS: atom_id res chain seq x y z
N MET A 1 40.52 -19.35 -63.85
CA MET A 1 39.66 -19.94 -62.82
C MET A 1 39.70 -19.04 -61.59
N THR A 2 38.75 -18.12 -61.46
CA THR A 2 38.69 -17.13 -60.36
C THR A 2 37.52 -17.47 -59.48
N SER A 3 37.81 -17.97 -58.28
CA SER A 3 36.83 -18.28 -57.25
C SER A 3 36.30 -17.00 -56.57
N ARG A 4 35.01 -16.74 -56.68
CA ARG A 4 34.31 -15.66 -55.97
C ARG A 4 33.78 -16.19 -54.64
N HIS A 5 34.35 -15.70 -53.52
CA HIS A 5 33.81 -15.99 -52.20
C HIS A 5 32.70 -14.97 -51.93
N ALA A 6 31.47 -15.47 -51.71
CA ALA A 6 30.34 -14.64 -51.28
C ALA A 6 30.40 -14.57 -49.72
N ILE A 7 30.52 -13.37 -49.18
CA ILE A 7 30.43 -13.09 -47.77
C ILE A 7 28.94 -12.87 -47.45
N ALA A 8 28.36 -13.79 -46.65
CA ALA A 8 27.01 -13.60 -46.11
C ALA A 8 27.08 -12.73 -44.85
N ILE A 9 26.50 -11.54 -44.94
CA ILE A 9 26.35 -10.65 -43.78
C ILE A 9 25.08 -11.08 -43.03
N VAL A 10 25.25 -11.65 -41.85
CA VAL A 10 24.14 -11.95 -40.90
C VAL A 10 23.85 -10.70 -40.09
N LEU A 11 22.74 -10.05 -40.39
CA LEU A 11 22.22 -8.93 -39.61
C LEU A 11 21.53 -9.47 -38.36
N PHE A 12 22.17 -9.32 -37.20
CA PHE A 12 21.53 -9.53 -35.91
C PHE A 12 20.59 -8.34 -35.62
N LEU A 13 19.27 -8.53 -35.77
CA LEU A 13 18.28 -7.61 -35.17
C LEU A 13 18.27 -7.82 -33.67
N SER A 14 18.91 -6.93 -32.94
CA SER A 14 18.74 -6.84 -31.48
C SER A 14 17.37 -6.23 -31.17
N TRP A 15 16.42 -7.07 -30.77
CA TRP A 15 15.18 -6.60 -30.15
C TRP A 15 15.51 -6.08 -28.74
N SER A 16 15.65 -4.78 -28.61
CA SER A 16 15.60 -4.11 -27.31
C SER A 16 14.18 -4.24 -26.77
N LEU A 17 13.97 -5.11 -25.79
CA LEU A 17 12.78 -5.10 -24.96
C LEU A 17 12.79 -3.77 -24.18
N GLY A 18 12.19 -2.74 -24.77
CA GLY A 18 11.96 -1.47 -24.11
C GLY A 18 11.05 -1.72 -22.91
N ALA A 19 11.55 -1.51 -21.70
CA ALA A 19 10.71 -1.42 -20.53
C ALA A 19 9.72 -0.27 -20.76
N SER A 20 8.43 -0.57 -20.91
CA SER A 20 7.40 0.45 -20.99
C SER A 20 7.46 1.31 -19.72
N PRO A 21 7.48 2.64 -19.83
CA PRO A 21 7.45 3.49 -18.65
C PRO A 21 6.20 3.21 -17.84
N VAL A 22 6.35 3.03 -16.54
CA VAL A 22 5.23 2.98 -15.61
C VAL A 22 4.60 4.35 -15.58
N VAL A 23 3.40 4.50 -16.15
CA VAL A 23 2.67 5.75 -16.12
C VAL A 23 2.07 5.93 -14.73
N ALA A 24 2.41 7.03 -14.07
CA ALA A 24 1.95 7.35 -12.72
C ALA A 24 0.45 7.70 -12.70
N SER A 25 -0.42 6.70 -12.55
CA SER A 25 -1.88 6.86 -12.61
C SER A 25 -2.49 7.49 -11.35
N CYS A 26 -1.79 7.45 -10.22
CA CYS A 26 -2.27 8.04 -8.96
C CYS A 26 -2.15 9.56 -8.93
N ARG A 27 -1.13 10.12 -9.58
CA ARG A 27 -0.87 11.58 -9.60
C ARG A 27 -1.61 12.31 -10.70
N ASP A 28 -1.93 11.63 -11.80
CA ASP A 28 -2.61 12.20 -12.96
C ASP A 28 -3.81 11.33 -13.34
N PRO A 29 -5.04 11.72 -12.95
CA PRO A 29 -6.25 10.97 -13.25
C PRO A 29 -6.60 10.92 -14.74
N ASP A 30 -6.07 11.85 -15.58
CA ASP A 30 -6.43 11.93 -16.99
C ASP A 30 -5.60 10.97 -17.87
N VAL A 31 -4.51 10.41 -17.34
CA VAL A 31 -3.64 9.45 -18.06
C VAL A 31 -4.18 8.01 -18.03
N ALA A 32 -5.25 7.74 -17.30
CA ALA A 32 -5.79 6.39 -17.08
C ALA A 32 -6.66 5.83 -18.22
N THR A 33 -6.50 6.26 -19.47
CA THR A 33 -7.32 5.76 -20.56
C THR A 33 -6.51 5.39 -21.79
N SER A 34 -6.40 4.13 -22.02
CA SER A 34 -6.52 3.35 -23.25
C SER A 34 -5.54 2.19 -23.35
N PHE A 35 -5.90 1.08 -22.73
CA PHE A 35 -5.45 -0.21 -23.23
C PHE A 35 -6.70 -1.01 -23.61
N GLY A 36 -6.78 -1.37 -24.90
CA GLY A 36 -7.92 -2.03 -25.48
C GLY A 36 -8.33 -3.32 -24.73
N ASN A 37 -9.63 -3.53 -24.68
CA ASN A 37 -10.28 -4.72 -24.13
C ASN A 37 -9.86 -5.97 -24.92
N LEU A 38 -8.94 -6.74 -24.37
CA LEU A 38 -8.84 -8.17 -24.63
C LEU A 38 -9.46 -8.89 -23.44
N ALA A 39 -10.63 -9.46 -23.65
CA ALA A 39 -11.37 -10.23 -22.62
C ALA A 39 -10.69 -11.58 -22.40
N PHE A 40 -9.62 -11.58 -21.64
CA PHE A 40 -9.21 -12.74 -20.85
C PHE A 40 -9.79 -12.57 -19.45
N ALA A 41 -10.07 -13.69 -18.74
CA ALA A 41 -10.37 -13.62 -17.31
C ALA A 41 -9.17 -12.91 -16.64
N ALA A 42 -9.33 -11.60 -16.40
CA ALA A 42 -8.22 -10.75 -16.02
C ALA A 42 -7.71 -11.22 -14.66
N ALA A 43 -6.41 -11.48 -14.57
CA ALA A 43 -5.76 -11.66 -13.29
C ALA A 43 -6.11 -10.46 -12.39
N PRO A 44 -6.25 -10.66 -11.07
CA PRO A 44 -6.55 -9.57 -10.16
C PRO A 44 -5.49 -8.48 -10.27
N ASP A 45 -5.89 -7.21 -10.18
CA ASP A 45 -4.97 -6.08 -10.24
C ASP A 45 -4.07 -6.01 -9.02
N ALA A 46 -4.58 -6.45 -7.86
CA ALA A 46 -3.82 -6.55 -6.63
C ALA A 46 -4.36 -7.64 -5.70
N THR A 47 -3.49 -8.19 -4.87
CA THR A 47 -3.84 -8.98 -3.69
C THR A 47 -3.29 -8.28 -2.46
N ILE A 48 -4.13 -8.09 -1.43
CA ILE A 48 -3.79 -7.45 -0.18
C ILE A 48 -3.98 -8.45 0.95
N GLU A 49 -2.92 -8.70 1.73
CA GLU A 49 -2.94 -9.59 2.88
C GLU A 49 -2.66 -8.79 4.14
N TYR A 50 -3.50 -8.96 5.16
CA TYR A 50 -3.39 -8.28 6.45
C TYR A 50 -2.77 -9.19 7.50
N PHE A 51 -1.69 -8.78 8.12
CA PHE A 51 -0.99 -9.55 9.14
C PHE A 51 -1.22 -9.00 10.56
N GLY A 52 -1.94 -7.90 10.68
CA GLY A 52 -2.23 -7.22 11.94
C GLY A 52 -1.55 -5.86 12.07
N HIS A 53 -2.04 -5.02 12.97
CA HIS A 53 -1.53 -3.66 13.22
C HIS A 53 -1.50 -2.81 11.93
N ASN A 54 -0.32 -2.38 11.47
CA ASN A 54 -0.10 -1.68 10.19
C ASN A 54 0.59 -2.57 9.15
N PHE A 55 0.71 -3.86 9.44
CA PHE A 55 1.47 -4.80 8.63
C PHE A 55 0.60 -5.46 7.57
N PHE A 56 0.87 -5.15 6.31
CA PHE A 56 0.24 -5.76 5.14
C PHE A 56 1.27 -6.28 4.15
N GLN A 57 0.85 -7.19 3.28
CA GLN A 57 1.53 -7.47 2.02
C GLN A 57 0.60 -7.08 0.87
N ILE A 58 1.14 -6.31 -0.07
CA ILE A 58 0.49 -5.95 -1.33
C ILE A 58 1.23 -6.67 -2.44
N THR A 59 0.51 -7.44 -3.25
CA THR A 59 1.07 -8.12 -4.42
C THR A 59 0.43 -7.53 -5.67
N SER A 60 1.22 -6.98 -6.60
CA SER A 60 0.75 -6.48 -7.88
C SER A 60 0.38 -7.62 -8.84
N ASN A 61 -0.32 -7.30 -9.92
CA ASN A 61 -0.65 -8.26 -10.97
C ASN A 61 0.58 -8.86 -11.69
N ARG A 62 1.75 -8.21 -11.57
CA ARG A 62 3.04 -8.71 -12.07
C ARG A 62 3.86 -9.47 -11.01
N GLY A 63 3.27 -9.71 -9.85
CA GLY A 63 3.89 -10.47 -8.76
C GLY A 63 4.91 -9.68 -7.93
N THR A 64 4.97 -8.35 -8.04
CA THR A 64 5.80 -7.55 -7.14
C THR A 64 5.13 -7.48 -5.77
N LYS A 65 5.89 -7.85 -4.74
CA LYS A 65 5.44 -7.91 -3.35
C LYS A 65 6.03 -6.76 -2.54
N ILE A 66 5.17 -6.03 -1.87
CA ILE A 66 5.52 -4.97 -0.93
C ILE A 66 5.00 -5.38 0.44
N ILE A 67 5.79 -5.21 1.50
CA ILE A 67 5.27 -5.24 2.86
C ILE A 67 5.34 -3.85 3.49
N THR A 68 4.34 -3.54 4.34
CA THR A 68 4.22 -2.25 5.01
C THR A 68 4.40 -2.42 6.50
N ASP A 69 5.16 -1.52 7.13
CA ASP A 69 5.30 -1.37 8.57
C ASP A 69 5.38 -2.72 9.34
N PRO A 70 6.39 -3.59 9.03
CA PRO A 70 6.49 -4.90 9.64
C PRO A 70 6.67 -4.80 11.16
N ILE A 71 5.87 -5.59 11.88
CA ILE A 71 5.81 -5.59 13.34
C ILE A 71 6.77 -6.63 13.95
N ALA A 72 7.42 -6.28 15.04
CA ALA A 72 8.20 -7.23 15.84
C ALA A 72 7.31 -8.38 16.36
N PRO A 73 7.88 -9.59 16.56
CA PRO A 73 7.15 -10.71 17.13
C PRO A 73 6.51 -10.38 18.49
N GLY A 74 5.39 -11.03 18.80
CA GLY A 74 4.69 -10.91 20.07
C GLY A 74 3.20 -10.62 19.90
N MET A 75 2.84 -9.44 19.35
CA MET A 75 1.44 -9.03 19.25
C MET A 75 0.60 -9.83 18.25
N TYR A 76 1.21 -10.28 17.17
CA TYR A 76 0.55 -11.07 16.11
C TYR A 76 1.45 -12.23 15.67
N PRO A 77 0.87 -13.29 15.10
CA PRO A 77 1.68 -14.35 14.50
C PRO A 77 2.60 -13.78 13.40
N THR A 78 3.87 -14.17 13.45
CA THR A 78 4.88 -13.70 12.50
C THR A 78 4.76 -14.44 11.17
N PRO A 79 4.42 -13.76 10.06
CA PRO A 79 4.34 -14.42 8.76
C PRO A 79 5.73 -14.70 8.18
N VAL A 80 5.80 -15.67 7.29
CA VAL A 80 6.98 -15.90 6.45
C VAL A 80 6.80 -15.15 5.14
N VAL A 81 7.55 -14.07 4.95
CA VAL A 81 7.42 -13.21 3.75
C VAL A 81 8.76 -13.01 3.05
N THR A 82 8.71 -12.96 1.71
CA THR A 82 9.86 -12.67 0.84
C THR A 82 9.46 -11.54 -0.10
N PRO A 83 9.43 -10.28 0.40
CA PRO A 83 9.02 -9.12 -0.38
C PRO A 83 10.14 -8.63 -1.31
N HIS A 84 9.78 -7.79 -2.29
CA HIS A 84 10.72 -7.01 -3.09
C HIS A 84 10.98 -5.64 -2.46
N VAL A 85 9.98 -5.13 -1.70
CA VAL A 85 10.03 -3.83 -1.04
C VAL A 85 9.51 -3.96 0.39
N VAL A 86 10.16 -3.27 1.31
CA VAL A 86 9.68 -3.03 2.68
C VAL A 86 9.51 -1.52 2.84
N THR A 87 8.35 -1.06 3.30
CA THR A 87 8.15 0.35 3.66
C THR A 87 8.03 0.51 5.17
N VAL A 88 8.59 1.60 5.69
CA VAL A 88 8.59 1.96 7.11
C VAL A 88 8.08 3.38 7.26
N GLY A 89 6.87 3.54 7.81
CA GLY A 89 6.22 4.84 8.04
C GLY A 89 6.55 5.46 9.39
N ARG A 90 7.03 4.65 10.32
CA ARG A 90 7.37 5.06 11.69
C ARG A 90 8.59 4.29 12.20
N GLU A 91 9.53 4.99 12.84
CA GLU A 91 10.70 4.34 13.47
C GLU A 91 10.36 3.86 14.90
N HIS A 92 9.65 2.72 14.97
CA HIS A 92 9.25 2.06 16.19
C HIS A 92 9.19 0.53 15.95
N PRO A 93 9.53 -0.34 16.92
CA PRO A 93 9.53 -1.81 16.73
C PRO A 93 8.23 -2.39 16.17
N ASN A 94 7.10 -1.74 16.40
CA ASN A 94 5.81 -2.16 15.85
C ASN A 94 5.62 -1.80 14.37
N HIS A 95 6.59 -1.13 13.73
CA HIS A 95 6.50 -0.64 12.34
C HIS A 95 7.78 -0.83 11.53
N ASN A 96 8.92 -1.09 12.18
CA ASN A 96 10.24 -1.06 11.51
C ASN A 96 11.04 -2.36 11.64
N TYR A 97 10.39 -3.47 11.99
CA TYR A 97 11.06 -4.78 12.14
C TYR A 97 11.36 -5.40 10.77
N VAL A 98 12.26 -4.75 10.02
CA VAL A 98 12.62 -5.12 8.63
C VAL A 98 13.33 -6.47 8.54
N GLU A 99 13.94 -6.93 9.63
CA GLU A 99 14.63 -8.22 9.75
C GLU A 99 13.71 -9.43 9.53
N LEU A 100 12.40 -9.23 9.64
CA LEU A 100 11.38 -10.21 9.31
C LEU A 100 11.42 -10.60 7.83
N ALA A 101 11.75 -9.67 6.95
CA ALA A 101 11.73 -9.87 5.50
C ALA A 101 12.87 -10.77 5.05
N ARG A 102 12.53 -11.90 4.41
CA ARG A 102 13.52 -12.76 3.80
C ARG A 102 13.96 -12.23 2.44
N GLY A 103 15.14 -12.67 1.99
CA GLY A 103 15.72 -12.22 0.72
C GLY A 103 16.51 -10.92 0.88
N ASN A 104 16.51 -10.10 -0.16
CA ASN A 104 17.21 -8.81 -0.19
C ASN A 104 16.27 -7.69 -0.71
N PRO A 105 15.23 -7.32 0.05
CA PRO A 105 14.28 -6.31 -0.36
C PRO A 105 14.90 -4.90 -0.35
N VAL A 106 14.35 -4.02 -1.18
CA VAL A 106 14.59 -2.58 -1.07
C VAL A 106 13.82 -2.06 0.14
N VAL A 107 14.52 -1.46 1.12
CA VAL A 107 13.88 -0.85 2.30
C VAL A 107 13.70 0.64 2.07
N LEU A 108 12.46 1.10 2.07
CA LEU A 108 12.06 2.50 1.90
C LEU A 108 11.57 3.07 3.23
N ARG A 109 12.37 3.91 3.86
CA ARG A 109 12.02 4.59 5.11
C ARG A 109 11.43 5.95 4.81
N GLY A 110 10.22 6.23 5.30
CA GLY A 110 9.54 7.51 5.16
C GLY A 110 10.09 8.59 6.10
N LEU A 111 10.93 8.20 7.06
CA LEU A 111 11.58 9.08 8.00
C LEU A 111 13.09 8.85 7.98
N GLY A 112 13.85 9.95 8.09
CA GLY A 112 15.28 9.97 8.31
C GLY A 112 15.62 10.39 9.74
N SER A 113 16.92 10.42 10.06
CA SER A 113 17.45 10.90 11.35
C SER A 113 16.69 10.29 12.55
N TYR A 114 16.51 8.97 12.53
CA TYR A 114 15.78 8.22 13.58
C TYR A 114 14.34 8.73 13.85
N GLY A 115 13.66 9.21 12.82
CA GLY A 115 12.28 9.71 12.92
C GLY A 115 12.17 11.23 13.06
N ALA A 116 13.27 11.96 13.12
CA ALA A 116 13.27 13.41 13.28
C ALA A 116 12.97 14.18 11.98
N GLU A 117 13.10 13.55 10.80
CA GLU A 117 12.93 14.20 9.51
C GLU A 117 12.08 13.37 8.57
N TRP A 118 11.35 14.03 7.66
CA TRP A 118 10.65 13.32 6.59
C TRP A 118 11.59 13.02 5.42
N ASN A 119 11.61 11.77 4.99
CA ASN A 119 12.20 11.39 3.72
C ASN A 119 11.18 11.55 2.59
N LYS A 120 11.56 12.28 1.55
CA LYS A 120 10.78 12.39 0.32
C LYS A 120 11.09 11.22 -0.60
N VAL A 121 10.46 10.07 -0.33
CA VAL A 121 10.55 8.92 -1.23
C VAL A 121 9.69 9.20 -2.47
N SER A 122 10.22 8.95 -3.64
CA SER A 122 9.49 8.87 -4.92
C SER A 122 10.34 8.04 -5.87
N THR A 123 10.08 6.74 -5.93
CA THR A 123 10.91 5.80 -6.67
C THR A 123 10.08 4.67 -7.26
N THR A 124 10.51 4.16 -8.40
CA THR A 124 9.91 2.97 -9.00
C THR A 124 10.74 1.75 -8.63
N VAL A 125 10.10 0.75 -8.04
CA VAL A 125 10.69 -0.56 -7.81
C VAL A 125 9.92 -1.58 -8.63
N ARG A 126 10.58 -2.19 -9.60
CA ARG A 126 9.97 -3.09 -10.59
C ARG A 126 8.86 -2.39 -11.37
N ASP A 127 7.60 -2.77 -11.13
CA ASP A 127 6.41 -2.26 -11.79
C ASP A 127 5.58 -1.29 -10.93
N ILE A 128 6.07 -0.91 -9.75
CA ILE A 128 5.32 -0.09 -8.79
C ILE A 128 6.06 1.21 -8.52
N LEU A 129 5.38 2.35 -8.72
CA LEU A 129 5.84 3.63 -8.21
C LEU A 129 5.44 3.74 -6.73
N VAL A 130 6.40 3.99 -5.86
CA VAL A 130 6.22 4.19 -4.42
C VAL A 130 6.58 5.62 -4.06
N TYR A 131 5.70 6.33 -3.36
CA TYR A 131 6.01 7.65 -2.85
C TYR A 131 5.42 7.90 -1.46
N THR A 132 6.00 8.86 -0.72
CA THR A 132 5.59 9.24 0.62
C THR A 132 4.74 10.50 0.63
N VAL A 133 3.81 10.56 1.59
CA VAL A 133 3.10 11.77 2.00
C VAL A 133 3.46 12.02 3.48
N PRO A 134 4.03 13.19 3.82
CA PRO A 134 4.29 13.58 5.19
C PRO A 134 3.00 13.66 6.00
N ILE A 135 2.98 13.00 7.14
CA ILE A 135 1.86 13.03 8.09
C ILE A 135 2.38 13.27 9.51
N TYR A 136 1.46 13.49 10.44
CA TYR A 136 1.75 13.44 11.86
C TYR A 136 1.04 12.26 12.50
N GLN A 137 1.74 11.65 13.44
CA GLN A 137 1.25 10.67 14.38
C GLN A 137 1.19 11.29 15.78
N GLN A 138 0.52 10.63 16.71
CA GLN A 138 0.40 11.12 18.08
C GLN A 138 1.06 10.14 19.04
N GLN A 139 1.75 10.67 20.06
CA GLN A 139 2.27 9.88 21.16
C GLN A 139 2.20 10.70 22.46
N PHE A 140 1.39 10.24 23.42
CA PHE A 140 1.21 10.90 24.71
C PHE A 140 0.92 12.41 24.60
N GLY A 141 0.04 12.79 23.69
CA GLY A 141 -0.33 14.19 23.44
C GLY A 141 0.64 15.00 22.55
N ASN A 142 1.78 14.42 22.17
CA ASN A 142 2.75 15.07 21.29
C ASN A 142 2.55 14.63 19.83
N ALA A 143 2.58 15.60 18.91
CA ALA A 143 2.63 15.33 17.49
C ALA A 143 4.07 14.95 17.07
N LEU A 144 4.23 13.78 16.50
CA LEU A 144 5.49 13.29 15.94
C LEU A 144 5.37 13.17 14.43
N LYS A 145 6.48 13.27 13.72
CA LYS A 145 6.50 12.99 12.28
C LYS A 145 6.20 11.53 12.00
N GLY A 146 5.46 11.29 10.94
CA GLY A 146 5.15 9.99 10.37
C GLY A 146 5.10 10.09 8.87
N ALA A 147 5.09 8.96 8.17
CA ALA A 147 4.95 8.93 6.73
C ALA A 147 3.86 7.94 6.32
N ALA A 148 2.94 8.42 5.48
CA ALA A 148 2.09 7.55 4.70
C ALA A 148 2.79 7.18 3.40
N PHE A 149 2.44 6.01 2.84
CA PHE A 149 2.95 5.55 1.56
C PHE A 149 1.83 5.38 0.55
N VAL A 150 2.08 5.76 -0.69
CA VAL A 150 1.21 5.48 -1.83
C VAL A 150 1.93 4.56 -2.79
N PHE A 151 1.22 3.54 -3.23
CA PHE A 151 1.67 2.52 -4.17
C PHE A 151 0.84 2.63 -5.44
N ASP A 152 1.45 3.10 -6.52
CA ASP A 152 0.85 3.13 -7.84
C ASP A 152 1.20 1.83 -8.57
N LEU A 153 0.21 0.93 -8.69
CA LEU A 153 0.37 -0.36 -9.36
C LEU A 153 0.03 -0.28 -10.86
N GLY A 154 -0.10 0.93 -11.40
CA GLY A 154 -0.48 1.19 -12.79
C GLY A 154 -1.98 1.18 -13.04
N THR A 155 -2.72 0.25 -12.46
CA THR A 155 -4.19 0.14 -12.60
C THR A 155 -4.93 0.57 -11.33
N ILE A 156 -4.35 0.32 -10.17
CA ILE A 156 -4.91 0.59 -8.84
C ILE A 156 -3.93 1.41 -8.00
N CYS A 157 -4.46 2.42 -7.32
CA CYS A 157 -3.75 3.25 -6.36
C CYS A 157 -4.08 2.80 -4.94
N VAL A 158 -3.07 2.37 -4.19
CA VAL A 158 -3.21 1.92 -2.79
C VAL A 158 -2.48 2.90 -1.88
N ALA A 159 -3.17 3.43 -0.87
CA ALA A 159 -2.57 4.27 0.17
C ALA A 159 -2.54 3.54 1.51
N HIS A 160 -1.35 3.46 2.10
CA HIS A 160 -1.16 3.05 3.49
C HIS A 160 -0.95 4.31 4.33
N LEU A 161 -1.92 4.62 5.18
CA LEU A 161 -1.95 5.91 5.89
C LEU A 161 -1.05 5.94 7.13
N GLY A 162 -0.28 4.86 7.40
CA GLY A 162 0.61 4.78 8.56
C GLY A 162 -0.12 5.04 9.86
N ASP A 163 0.50 5.77 10.77
CA ASP A 163 -0.08 6.18 12.06
C ASP A 163 -0.72 7.57 11.98
N LEU A 164 -1.37 7.91 10.88
CA LEU A 164 -2.08 9.19 10.74
C LEU A 164 -3.00 9.45 11.94
N SER A 165 -2.88 10.65 12.56
CA SER A 165 -3.62 10.98 13.78
C SER A 165 -4.54 12.20 13.66
N HIS A 166 -4.67 12.79 12.46
CA HIS A 166 -5.39 14.05 12.22
C HIS A 166 -6.13 14.03 10.89
N PRO A 167 -7.14 14.89 10.66
CA PRO A 167 -7.69 15.14 9.35
C PRO A 167 -6.61 15.64 8.38
N LEU A 168 -6.76 15.34 7.10
CA LEU A 168 -5.79 15.74 6.08
C LEU A 168 -5.92 17.23 5.75
N THR A 169 -4.78 17.89 5.52
CA THR A 169 -4.78 19.22 4.91
C THR A 169 -5.07 19.12 3.41
N PRO A 170 -5.52 20.22 2.75
CA PRO A 170 -5.71 20.23 1.30
C PRO A 170 -4.45 19.82 0.52
N GLU A 171 -3.26 20.22 1.00
CA GLU A 171 -1.97 19.87 0.41
C GLU A 171 -1.69 18.37 0.54
N GLN A 172 -2.03 17.75 1.68
CA GLN A 172 -1.90 16.31 1.88
C GLN A 172 -2.87 15.55 0.98
N VAL A 173 -4.14 15.97 0.90
CA VAL A 173 -5.12 15.37 -0.04
C VAL A 173 -4.59 15.42 -1.47
N LYS A 174 -4.06 16.57 -1.91
CA LYS A 174 -3.44 16.72 -3.22
C LYS A 174 -2.22 15.82 -3.38
N ALA A 175 -1.39 15.68 -2.34
CA ALA A 175 -0.20 14.83 -2.37
C ALA A 175 -0.53 13.34 -2.45
N PHE A 176 -1.61 12.88 -1.81
CA PHE A 176 -2.12 11.51 -1.99
C PHE A 176 -2.57 11.25 -3.42
N GLY A 177 -3.13 12.26 -4.10
CA GLY A 177 -3.73 12.11 -5.42
C GLY A 177 -4.96 11.21 -5.39
N LYS A 178 -5.15 10.42 -6.45
CA LYS A 178 -6.24 9.44 -6.50
C LYS A 178 -5.91 8.24 -5.63
N VAL A 179 -6.84 7.86 -4.77
CA VAL A 179 -6.74 6.67 -3.92
C VAL A 179 -7.90 5.73 -4.25
N ASP A 180 -7.61 4.53 -4.73
CA ASP A 180 -8.63 3.50 -4.95
C ASP A 180 -8.86 2.67 -3.67
N ILE A 181 -7.78 2.37 -2.94
CA ILE A 181 -7.82 1.58 -1.70
C ILE A 181 -7.04 2.34 -0.62
N ALA A 182 -7.66 2.56 0.54
CA ALA A 182 -7.02 3.17 1.71
C ALA A 182 -6.94 2.16 2.86
N MET A 183 -5.73 1.92 3.37
CA MET A 183 -5.49 1.27 4.66
C MET A 183 -5.45 2.36 5.71
N ILE A 184 -6.47 2.39 6.60
CA ILE A 184 -6.74 3.53 7.46
C ILE A 184 -6.69 3.15 8.94
N PRO A 185 -5.86 3.82 9.77
CA PRO A 185 -5.78 3.53 11.19
C PRO A 185 -6.98 4.12 11.93
N ILE A 186 -7.54 3.37 12.90
CA ILE A 186 -8.73 3.75 13.66
C ILE A 186 -8.57 3.56 15.18
N GLY A 187 -7.35 3.37 15.67
CA GLY A 187 -7.07 2.95 17.05
C GLY A 187 -7.26 4.00 18.13
N GLY A 188 -7.22 5.28 17.82
CA GLY A 188 -7.56 6.39 18.72
C GLY A 188 -6.47 6.84 19.70
N THR A 189 -5.52 5.99 20.09
CA THR A 189 -4.50 6.35 21.09
C THR A 189 -3.25 6.97 20.47
N PHE A 190 -2.72 6.35 19.42
CA PHE A 190 -1.55 6.80 18.68
C PHE A 190 -1.91 7.25 17.28
N THR A 191 -3.12 6.98 16.86
CA THR A 191 -3.69 7.21 15.54
C THR A 191 -5.04 7.91 15.67
N MET A 192 -5.72 8.13 14.54
CA MET A 192 -7.06 8.71 14.52
C MET A 192 -8.07 7.86 15.31
N PRO A 193 -9.00 8.49 16.05
CA PRO A 193 -10.22 7.83 16.47
C PRO A 193 -11.14 7.57 15.26
N PRO A 194 -12.13 6.64 15.37
CA PRO A 194 -13.00 6.27 14.26
C PRO A 194 -13.70 7.43 13.55
N ASP A 195 -14.14 8.45 14.27
CA ASP A 195 -14.85 9.60 13.67
C ASP A 195 -13.91 10.45 12.79
N THR A 196 -12.69 10.73 13.27
CA THR A 196 -11.66 11.40 12.45
C THR A 196 -11.28 10.56 11.23
N ALA A 197 -11.16 9.23 11.39
CA ALA A 197 -10.89 8.34 10.27
C ALA A 197 -12.01 8.38 9.20
N ARG A 198 -13.27 8.51 9.63
CA ARG A 198 -14.41 8.71 8.72
C ARG A 198 -14.36 10.05 7.97
N GLU A 199 -13.89 11.10 8.62
CA GLU A 199 -13.63 12.41 7.99
C GLU A 199 -12.56 12.24 6.88
N VAL A 200 -11.45 11.57 7.18
CA VAL A 200 -10.38 11.27 6.20
C VAL A 200 -10.90 10.44 5.03
N LEU A 201 -11.82 9.47 5.25
CA LEU A 201 -12.49 8.78 4.16
C LEU A 201 -13.28 9.75 3.26
N GLY A 202 -13.96 10.73 3.85
CA GLY A 202 -14.67 11.78 3.11
C GLY A 202 -13.74 12.68 2.29
N GLN A 203 -12.52 12.91 2.78
CA GLN A 203 -11.49 13.70 2.09
C GLN A 203 -10.86 12.92 0.91
N LEU A 204 -10.46 11.66 1.11
CA LEU A 204 -9.78 10.84 0.08
C LEU A 204 -10.75 10.14 -0.88
N LYS A 205 -11.98 9.84 -0.44
CA LYS A 205 -13.03 9.15 -1.21
C LYS A 205 -12.55 7.85 -1.89
N PRO A 206 -11.85 6.96 -1.17
CA PRO A 206 -11.39 5.72 -1.75
C PRO A 206 -12.58 4.84 -2.15
N LYS A 207 -12.38 3.90 -3.05
CA LYS A 207 -13.40 2.89 -3.38
C LYS A 207 -13.50 1.81 -2.30
N VAL A 208 -12.36 1.46 -1.71
CA VAL A 208 -12.27 0.49 -0.61
C VAL A 208 -11.46 1.10 0.53
N ALA A 209 -11.96 0.94 1.76
CA ALA A 209 -11.24 1.27 2.97
C ALA A 209 -11.01 0.02 3.81
N ILE A 210 -9.78 -0.21 4.27
CA ILE A 210 -9.40 -1.33 5.12
C ILE A 210 -8.96 -0.75 6.47
N PRO A 211 -9.71 -0.96 7.57
CA PRO A 211 -9.29 -0.50 8.89
C PRO A 211 -8.08 -1.26 9.40
N MET A 212 -7.19 -0.56 10.09
CA MET A 212 -5.99 -1.10 10.71
C MET A 212 -5.70 -0.42 12.05
N HIS A 213 -4.69 -0.88 12.79
CA HIS A 213 -4.20 -0.31 14.04
C HIS A 213 -5.27 -0.18 15.14
N TYR A 214 -6.17 -1.14 15.28
CA TYR A 214 -7.28 -1.09 16.26
C TYR A 214 -7.29 -2.27 17.24
N ARG A 215 -6.28 -3.16 17.17
CA ARG A 215 -6.13 -4.35 18.02
C ARG A 215 -7.42 -5.18 18.10
N GLU A 216 -8.11 -5.35 16.98
CA GLU A 216 -9.40 -6.05 16.80
C GLU A 216 -10.48 -5.60 17.79
N ASN A 217 -10.39 -4.36 18.30
CA ASN A 217 -11.39 -3.77 19.17
C ASN A 217 -12.72 -3.56 18.42
N MET A 218 -13.70 -4.38 18.77
CA MET A 218 -15.00 -4.42 18.08
C MET A 218 -15.81 -3.14 18.26
N SER A 219 -15.62 -2.39 19.34
CA SER A 219 -16.28 -1.10 19.56
C SER A 219 -15.77 -0.05 18.56
N LEU A 220 -14.44 0.02 18.36
CA LEU A 220 -13.84 0.94 17.38
C LEU A 220 -14.30 0.61 15.95
N ILE A 221 -14.31 -0.68 15.58
CA ILE A 221 -14.87 -1.11 14.30
C ILE A 221 -16.32 -0.71 14.17
N GLY A 222 -17.15 -0.98 15.19
CA GLY A 222 -18.59 -0.62 15.15
C GLY A 222 -18.82 0.87 14.93
N MET A 223 -18.00 1.73 15.54
CA MET A 223 -18.06 3.18 15.33
C MET A 223 -17.62 3.57 13.91
N PHE A 224 -16.54 2.96 13.41
CA PHE A 224 -15.98 3.27 12.10
C PHE A 224 -16.93 2.87 10.94
N LEU A 225 -17.65 1.75 11.07
CA LEU A 225 -18.54 1.22 10.04
C LEU A 225 -19.83 2.03 9.85
N LYS A 226 -20.22 2.89 10.80
CA LYS A 226 -21.48 3.64 10.74
C LYS A 226 -21.61 4.46 9.45
N GLY A 227 -22.70 4.22 8.70
CA GLY A 227 -23.05 4.99 7.50
C GLY A 227 -22.28 4.60 6.23
N PHE A 228 -21.45 3.55 6.28
CA PHE A 228 -20.76 3.02 5.11
C PHE A 228 -21.23 1.60 4.78
N PRO A 229 -21.40 1.27 3.49
CA PRO A 229 -21.47 -0.13 3.06
C PRO A 229 -20.23 -0.86 3.58
N ASN A 230 -20.42 -2.04 4.16
CA ASN A 230 -19.29 -2.77 4.72
C ASN A 230 -19.45 -4.27 4.56
N ARG A 231 -18.32 -4.98 4.61
CA ARG A 231 -18.25 -6.44 4.69
C ARG A 231 -17.07 -6.88 5.53
N ARG A 232 -17.19 -8.04 6.15
CA ARG A 232 -16.09 -8.70 6.87
C ARG A 232 -15.64 -9.92 6.08
N LEU A 233 -14.34 -10.08 5.92
CA LEU A 233 -13.77 -11.29 5.36
C LEU A 233 -13.29 -12.20 6.50
N PRO A 234 -13.56 -13.52 6.42
CA PRO A 234 -13.15 -14.46 7.46
C PRO A 234 -11.64 -14.76 7.44
N ASN A 235 -10.96 -14.28 6.43
CA ASN A 235 -9.52 -14.43 6.23
C ASN A 235 -8.82 -13.08 6.12
N ASN A 236 -7.51 -13.13 6.00
CA ASN A 236 -6.65 -11.94 5.92
C ASN A 236 -6.46 -11.39 4.51
N THR A 237 -7.14 -11.95 3.49
CA THR A 237 -6.81 -11.69 2.09
C THR A 237 -7.97 -11.00 1.35
N LEU A 238 -7.67 -9.90 0.70
CA LEU A 238 -8.54 -9.21 -0.25
C LEU A 238 -7.93 -9.27 -1.64
N VAL A 239 -8.64 -9.91 -2.57
CA VAL A 239 -8.32 -9.90 -4.00
C VAL A 239 -9.08 -8.77 -4.66
N VAL A 240 -8.40 -7.92 -5.42
CA VAL A 240 -8.94 -6.69 -5.99
C VAL A 240 -8.81 -6.69 -7.51
N SER A 241 -9.90 -6.34 -8.18
CA SER A 241 -9.91 -5.99 -9.60
C SER A 241 -10.45 -4.56 -9.75
N LYS A 242 -9.81 -3.75 -10.57
CA LYS A 242 -10.24 -2.38 -10.85
C LYS A 242 -11.68 -2.31 -11.33
N ALA A 243 -12.05 -3.23 -12.21
CA ALA A 243 -13.41 -3.31 -12.76
C ALA A 243 -14.48 -3.66 -11.71
N ALA A 244 -14.10 -4.28 -10.58
CA ALA A 244 -15.00 -4.69 -9.50
C ALA A 244 -15.02 -3.74 -8.31
N LEU A 245 -14.32 -2.59 -8.39
CA LEU A 245 -14.35 -1.61 -7.31
C LEU A 245 -15.74 -1.00 -7.16
N PRO A 246 -16.26 -0.88 -5.91
CA PRO A 246 -17.61 -0.38 -5.67
C PRO A 246 -17.74 1.12 -5.99
N PRO A 247 -18.91 1.61 -6.45
CA PRO A 247 -19.10 3.03 -6.74
C PRO A 247 -19.09 3.93 -5.50
N PRO A 248 -19.77 3.65 -4.36
CA PRO A 248 -19.51 4.32 -3.11
C PRO A 248 -18.35 3.64 -2.37
N THR A 249 -17.73 4.35 -1.43
CA THR A 249 -16.73 3.76 -0.54
C THR A 249 -17.33 2.57 0.23
N GLN A 250 -16.69 1.40 0.13
CA GLN A 250 -17.00 0.22 0.93
C GLN A 250 -15.90 -0.03 1.94
N ILE A 251 -16.26 -0.26 3.21
CA ILE A 251 -15.31 -0.69 4.23
C ILE A 251 -15.20 -2.23 4.19
N VAL A 252 -13.97 -2.73 4.05
CA VAL A 252 -13.66 -4.16 4.07
C VAL A 252 -12.82 -4.47 5.30
N VAL A 253 -13.40 -5.19 6.26
CA VAL A 253 -12.71 -5.61 7.48
C VAL A 253 -12.07 -6.97 7.23
N LEU A 254 -10.75 -7.04 7.30
CA LEU A 254 -9.99 -8.29 7.18
C LEU A 254 -9.74 -8.87 8.57
N THR A 255 -9.72 -10.19 8.65
CA THR A 255 -9.29 -10.90 9.86
C THR A 255 -7.78 -11.15 9.75
N PRO A 256 -6.94 -10.63 10.67
CA PRO A 256 -5.51 -10.84 10.57
C PRO A 256 -5.12 -12.31 10.72
N ILE A 257 -3.93 -12.66 10.23
CA ILE A 257 -3.42 -14.03 10.30
C ILE A 257 -3.44 -14.54 11.75
N GLY A 258 -3.88 -15.79 11.94
CA GLY A 258 -3.96 -16.41 13.28
C GLY A 258 -5.07 -15.90 14.19
N GLY A 259 -6.05 -15.15 13.65
CA GLY A 259 -7.27 -14.77 14.36
C GLY A 259 -7.21 -13.49 15.18
N GLY A 260 -6.10 -12.73 15.11
CA GLY A 260 -6.05 -11.38 15.67
C GLY A 260 -5.02 -11.14 16.78
N TYR A 261 -5.16 -9.98 17.42
CA TYR A 261 -4.30 -9.52 18.52
C TYR A 261 -4.35 -10.47 19.71
N ARG A 262 -3.18 -10.83 20.22
CA ARG A 262 -3.02 -11.61 21.45
C ARG A 262 -2.44 -10.66 22.50
N PRO A 263 -3.20 -10.30 23.54
CA PRO A 263 -2.62 -9.61 24.69
C PRO A 263 -1.68 -10.60 25.39
N ASP A 264 -0.47 -10.17 25.69
CA ASP A 264 0.48 -10.90 26.55
C ASP A 264 -0.01 -10.88 28.00
#